data_53fcd3fe50fc528eb22061f01ee30437
#
_entry.id   53fcd3fe50fc528eb22061f01ee30437
#
_cell.length_a   1.000
_cell.length_b   1.000
_cell.length_c   1.000
_cell.angle_alpha   90.00
_cell.angle_beta   90.00
_cell.angle_gamma   90.00
#
_symmetry.space_group_name_H-M   'P 1'
#
loop_
_entity.id
_entity.type
_entity.pdbx_description
1 polymer ?
#
loop_
_entity_poly.entity_id
_entity_poly.type
_entity_poly.pdbx_seq_one_letter_code
_entity_poly.pdbx_strand_id
1 'polypeptide(L)'
;MFSLFWSLCVTSLSAQVNLPPIFSDNMVLQQQTQAPIWGESKPDKEIVITTSWDQKKYTVQADARGKWNTKVTTPAAGGPYDIIISDGKKVKLSNVMIGEVWVCSGQSNMEMQVEGWGKVMNYQQEKEEADNYPNIRFLLVEKATSPLPINDIKAAGNGWQVCSSKSVADFSAAGYFFGRDLHKYQNVPIGLIDTSWGGTYIETWTSKEALATMPDMQKKLDVLKELPISSEDREKKFHSDVEDWKKEIEKIDKGFVDGRAIWTVTDFEDSAWKTMRVPGLMQEQGLKGFNGIVWFRKTIDIPAKWEGKELTLNVGVIDDNDFTYFNGVQVGHTEGWMSPRSYKIPKELVKSGKAVIAVRVMDTGGTGGINGSPESISLHRSQLDAIPLAGDWKYQISLNIKDIPQMPVNTANEPNIPGFLFNAMLNPLIPYSIKGAIWYQGEANTGQAYQYRELMPLMIKDWRDRWGYDFPFYMVQLASFTAQQTAPV
;
A
#
# COMPACT_ATOMS: atom_id res chain seq x y z
N MET A 1 6.77 -66.33 16.84
CA MET A 1 5.82 -65.70 15.91
C MET A 1 5.01 -64.67 16.68
N PHE A 2 5.52 -63.41 16.76
CA PHE A 2 4.86 -62.33 17.45
C PHE A 2 4.23 -61.38 16.40
N SER A 3 2.90 -61.37 16.32
CA SER A 3 2.17 -60.41 15.47
C SER A 3 2.04 -59.06 16.19
N LEU A 4 2.72 -58.06 15.66
CA LEU A 4 2.50 -56.65 16.07
C LEU A 4 1.23 -56.13 15.35
N PHE A 5 0.17 -55.94 16.12
CA PHE A 5 -1.00 -55.15 15.68
C PHE A 5 -0.65 -53.67 15.75
N TRP A 6 -0.44 -53.02 14.62
CA TRP A 6 -0.43 -51.54 14.50
C TRP A 6 -1.88 -51.05 14.54
N SER A 7 -2.27 -50.51 15.67
CA SER A 7 -3.53 -49.75 15.81
C SER A 7 -3.33 -48.38 15.15
N LEU A 8 -3.85 -48.20 13.93
CA LEU A 8 -3.99 -46.86 13.34
C LEU A 8 -4.99 -46.07 14.18
N CYS A 9 -4.48 -45.18 15.04
CA CYS A 9 -5.30 -44.16 15.66
C CYS A 9 -5.66 -43.13 14.57
N VAL A 10 -6.79 -43.32 13.91
CA VAL A 10 -7.44 -42.30 13.06
C VAL A 10 -7.94 -41.21 14.00
N THR A 11 -7.14 -40.20 14.23
CA THR A 11 -7.65 -38.94 14.83
C THR A 11 -8.65 -38.37 13.84
N SER A 12 -9.92 -38.58 14.08
CA SER A 12 -11.01 -37.88 13.41
C SER A 12 -10.84 -36.40 13.72
N LEU A 13 -10.23 -35.64 12.81
CA LEU A 13 -10.34 -34.17 12.81
C LEU A 13 -11.84 -33.88 12.74
N SER A 14 -12.41 -33.49 13.87
CA SER A 14 -13.82 -33.07 13.98
C SER A 14 -13.97 -31.84 13.09
N ALA A 15 -14.71 -31.98 11.98
CA ALA A 15 -15.08 -30.85 11.17
C ALA A 15 -15.91 -29.87 12.02
N GLN A 16 -15.64 -28.63 11.83
CA GLN A 16 -16.42 -27.52 12.36
C GLN A 16 -16.62 -26.57 11.21
N VAL A 17 -17.81 -26.00 11.08
CA VAL A 17 -18.09 -24.91 10.16
C VAL A 17 -17.07 -23.80 10.36
N ASN A 18 -16.44 -23.36 9.28
CA ASN A 18 -15.57 -22.20 9.23
C ASN A 18 -16.32 -21.04 8.59
N LEU A 19 -16.36 -19.91 9.29
CA LEU A 19 -17.06 -18.70 8.84
C LEU A 19 -16.06 -17.57 8.56
N PRO A 20 -16.25 -16.79 7.48
CA PRO A 20 -15.48 -15.57 7.28
C PRO A 20 -15.76 -14.56 8.41
N PRO A 21 -14.80 -13.65 8.72
CA PRO A 21 -14.91 -12.67 9.82
C PRO A 21 -16.12 -11.76 9.76
N ILE A 22 -16.70 -11.58 8.58
CA ILE A 22 -17.96 -10.82 8.41
C ILE A 22 -19.14 -11.48 9.15
N PHE A 23 -19.07 -12.80 9.42
CA PHE A 23 -20.01 -13.53 10.26
C PHE A 23 -19.37 -13.81 11.63
N SER A 24 -19.48 -12.88 12.52
CA SER A 24 -18.97 -12.98 13.89
C SER A 24 -20.02 -12.51 14.90
N ASP A 25 -19.74 -12.71 16.17
CA ASP A 25 -20.53 -12.08 17.23
C ASP A 25 -20.65 -10.59 16.99
N ASN A 26 -21.72 -9.98 17.46
CA ASN A 26 -22.04 -8.56 17.33
C ASN A 26 -22.37 -8.07 15.92
N MET A 27 -22.41 -8.93 14.89
CA MET A 27 -22.73 -8.52 13.52
C MET A 27 -24.11 -7.88 13.39
N VAL A 28 -24.29 -7.07 12.33
CA VAL A 28 -25.60 -6.55 11.92
C VAL A 28 -25.98 -7.14 10.57
N LEU A 29 -27.12 -7.79 10.48
CA LEU A 29 -27.72 -8.21 9.22
C LEU A 29 -28.69 -7.14 8.71
N GLN A 30 -28.72 -6.92 7.39
CA GLN A 30 -29.68 -6.01 6.78
C GLN A 30 -31.12 -6.49 7.06
N GLN A 31 -31.98 -5.58 7.52
CA GLN A 31 -33.38 -5.87 7.82
C GLN A 31 -34.22 -6.14 6.57
N GLN A 32 -35.35 -6.85 6.77
CA GLN A 32 -36.39 -7.07 5.75
C GLN A 32 -35.87 -7.57 4.41
N THR A 33 -34.93 -8.52 4.43
CA THR A 33 -34.31 -9.07 3.24
C THR A 33 -34.07 -10.58 3.34
N GLN A 34 -33.61 -11.16 2.25
CA GLN A 34 -33.05 -12.51 2.20
C GLN A 34 -31.53 -12.37 2.39
N ALA A 35 -31.05 -12.30 3.62
CA ALA A 35 -29.65 -12.08 3.94
C ALA A 35 -28.81 -13.32 3.62
N PRO A 36 -27.82 -13.26 2.70
CA PRO A 36 -26.91 -14.36 2.42
C PRO A 36 -26.02 -14.66 3.63
N ILE A 37 -25.84 -15.96 3.90
CA ILE A 37 -24.86 -16.49 4.84
C ILE A 37 -24.08 -17.59 4.13
N TRP A 38 -22.76 -17.60 4.28
CA TRP A 38 -21.87 -18.56 3.62
C TRP A 38 -20.68 -18.93 4.51
N GLY A 39 -20.00 -19.98 4.13
CA GLY A 39 -18.82 -20.47 4.83
C GLY A 39 -18.29 -21.74 4.21
N GLU A 40 -17.45 -22.41 4.96
CA GLU A 40 -16.83 -23.67 4.57
C GLU A 40 -17.10 -24.76 5.61
N SER A 41 -17.14 -25.99 5.17
CA SER A 41 -17.24 -27.22 5.98
C SER A 41 -16.58 -28.37 5.23
N LYS A 42 -16.74 -29.60 5.67
CA LYS A 42 -16.34 -30.75 4.85
C LYS A 42 -17.22 -30.86 3.61
N PRO A 43 -16.65 -31.36 2.48
CA PRO A 43 -17.44 -31.66 1.29
C PRO A 43 -18.69 -32.52 1.60
N ASP A 44 -19.76 -32.22 0.89
CA ASP A 44 -21.03 -32.94 0.96
C ASP A 44 -21.71 -32.96 2.35
N LYS A 45 -21.27 -32.10 3.28
CA LYS A 45 -21.90 -31.96 4.59
C LYS A 45 -23.18 -31.14 4.51
N GLU A 46 -24.20 -31.62 5.22
CA GLU A 46 -25.41 -30.83 5.47
C GLU A 46 -25.12 -29.78 6.55
N ILE A 47 -25.47 -28.55 6.27
CA ILE A 47 -25.36 -27.41 7.15
C ILE A 47 -26.77 -26.98 7.53
N VAL A 48 -27.02 -26.91 8.83
CA VAL A 48 -28.31 -26.43 9.38
C VAL A 48 -28.09 -25.11 10.10
N ILE A 49 -28.78 -24.06 9.65
CA ILE A 49 -28.78 -22.74 10.29
C ILE A 49 -30.09 -22.53 11.02
N THR A 50 -30.05 -22.16 12.30
CA THR A 50 -31.22 -21.85 13.12
C THR A 50 -31.13 -20.41 13.62
N THR A 51 -32.14 -19.63 13.35
CA THR A 51 -32.26 -18.22 13.73
C THR A 51 -33.17 -18.08 14.98
N SER A 52 -32.75 -17.25 15.95
CA SER A 52 -33.49 -17.13 17.21
C SER A 52 -34.73 -16.23 17.10
N TRP A 53 -34.83 -15.36 16.08
CA TRP A 53 -35.95 -14.44 15.91
C TRP A 53 -37.26 -15.09 15.44
N ASP A 54 -37.17 -16.24 14.75
CA ASP A 54 -38.34 -16.98 14.23
C ASP A 54 -38.22 -18.49 14.42
N GLN A 55 -37.12 -18.99 15.05
CA GLN A 55 -36.84 -20.41 15.29
C GLN A 55 -36.78 -21.24 13.98
N LYS A 56 -36.67 -20.56 12.84
CA LYS A 56 -36.66 -21.22 11.52
C LYS A 56 -35.31 -21.92 11.27
N LYS A 57 -35.40 -23.07 10.61
CA LYS A 57 -34.24 -23.82 10.17
C LYS A 57 -34.08 -23.69 8.66
N TYR A 58 -32.86 -23.39 8.24
CA TYR A 58 -32.45 -23.32 6.85
C TYR A 58 -31.40 -24.41 6.66
N THR A 59 -31.56 -25.23 5.62
CA THR A 59 -30.66 -26.34 5.33
C THR A 59 -30.01 -26.15 3.99
N VAL A 60 -28.69 -26.37 3.89
CA VAL A 60 -27.91 -26.34 2.66
C VAL A 60 -26.84 -27.42 2.72
N GLN A 61 -26.41 -27.92 1.55
CA GLN A 61 -25.31 -28.86 1.44
C GLN A 61 -24.04 -28.15 0.95
N ALA A 62 -22.91 -28.46 1.58
CA ALA A 62 -21.60 -28.01 1.10
C ALA A 62 -21.26 -28.68 -0.23
N ASP A 63 -20.64 -27.95 -1.14
CA ASP A 63 -20.20 -28.48 -2.44
C ASP A 63 -18.99 -29.44 -2.29
N ALA A 64 -18.51 -29.99 -3.40
CA ALA A 64 -17.35 -30.89 -3.44
C ALA A 64 -16.04 -30.23 -2.94
N ARG A 65 -15.99 -28.90 -2.82
CA ARG A 65 -14.88 -28.14 -2.25
C ARG A 65 -15.12 -27.72 -0.80
N GLY A 66 -16.26 -28.12 -0.22
CA GLY A 66 -16.67 -27.78 1.13
C GLY A 66 -17.31 -26.40 1.28
N LYS A 67 -17.57 -25.66 0.19
CA LYS A 67 -18.20 -24.34 0.22
C LYS A 67 -19.71 -24.48 0.27
N TRP A 68 -20.36 -23.63 1.07
CA TRP A 68 -21.81 -23.56 1.17
C TRP A 68 -22.27 -22.11 1.26
N ASN A 69 -23.46 -21.83 0.74
CA ASN A 69 -24.15 -20.56 0.90
C ASN A 69 -25.66 -20.79 0.95
N THR A 70 -26.34 -19.96 1.70
CA THR A 70 -27.80 -19.95 1.78
C THR A 70 -28.28 -18.54 2.14
N LYS A 71 -29.61 -18.34 2.19
CA LYS A 71 -30.21 -17.07 2.59
C LYS A 71 -31.12 -17.28 3.78
N VAL A 72 -31.03 -16.40 4.78
CA VAL A 72 -31.97 -16.35 5.90
C VAL A 72 -32.88 -15.14 5.77
N THR A 73 -34.16 -15.29 6.11
CA THR A 73 -35.10 -14.16 6.08
C THR A 73 -34.91 -13.34 7.35
N THR A 74 -34.61 -12.06 7.20
CA THR A 74 -34.46 -11.12 8.31
C THR A 74 -35.78 -10.36 8.53
N PRO A 75 -36.28 -10.23 9.79
CA PRO A 75 -37.42 -9.41 10.13
C PRO A 75 -37.11 -7.91 10.05
N ALA A 76 -38.04 -7.07 10.53
CA ALA A 76 -37.80 -5.66 10.84
C ALA A 76 -36.70 -5.52 11.90
N ALA A 77 -36.06 -4.34 11.94
CA ALA A 77 -34.97 -4.04 12.85
C ALA A 77 -35.21 -4.43 14.30
N GLY A 78 -34.23 -4.96 14.96
CA GLY A 78 -34.29 -5.42 16.34
C GLY A 78 -33.09 -6.23 16.78
N GLY A 79 -33.21 -6.90 17.90
CA GLY A 79 -32.16 -7.71 18.52
C GLY A 79 -31.93 -7.36 19.98
N PRO A 80 -30.96 -7.98 20.67
CA PRO A 80 -30.00 -8.93 20.09
C PRO A 80 -30.59 -10.34 19.85
N TYR A 81 -30.06 -11.01 18.83
CA TYR A 81 -30.45 -12.36 18.45
C TYR A 81 -29.22 -13.29 18.43
N ASP A 82 -29.52 -14.59 18.32
CA ASP A 82 -28.50 -15.64 18.10
C ASP A 82 -28.74 -16.34 16.77
N ILE A 83 -27.68 -16.79 16.14
CA ILE A 83 -27.71 -17.71 15.00
C ILE A 83 -26.85 -18.93 15.35
N ILE A 84 -27.42 -20.11 15.19
CA ILE A 84 -26.69 -21.38 15.36
C ILE A 84 -26.49 -22.02 14.00
N ILE A 85 -25.25 -22.31 13.65
CA ILE A 85 -24.85 -22.97 12.41
C ILE A 85 -24.21 -24.31 12.78
N SER A 86 -24.64 -25.40 12.16
CA SER A 86 -24.19 -26.73 12.53
C SER A 86 -24.01 -27.61 11.30
N ASP A 87 -22.88 -28.30 11.23
CA ASP A 87 -22.59 -29.44 10.35
C ASP A 87 -22.53 -30.77 11.11
N GLY A 88 -23.17 -30.81 12.29
CA GLY A 88 -23.04 -31.80 13.34
C GLY A 88 -22.35 -31.26 14.58
N LYS A 89 -21.49 -30.26 14.46
CA LYS A 89 -20.94 -29.46 15.55
C LYS A 89 -21.47 -28.02 15.45
N LYS A 90 -21.91 -27.46 16.56
CA LYS A 90 -22.56 -26.15 16.60
C LYS A 90 -21.54 -25.03 16.70
N VAL A 91 -21.67 -24.03 15.82
CA VAL A 91 -21.09 -22.70 15.95
C VAL A 91 -22.24 -21.75 16.30
N LYS A 92 -22.06 -20.94 17.33
CA LYS A 92 -23.05 -19.96 17.76
C LYS A 92 -22.51 -18.55 17.47
N LEU A 93 -23.29 -17.74 16.77
CA LEU A 93 -23.07 -16.30 16.63
C LEU A 93 -24.05 -15.60 17.57
N SER A 94 -23.53 -14.80 18.49
CA SER A 94 -24.31 -14.17 19.58
C SER A 94 -24.36 -12.65 19.37
N ASN A 95 -25.34 -12.01 20.01
CA ASN A 95 -25.54 -10.56 19.99
C ASN A 95 -25.68 -10.00 18.56
N VAL A 96 -26.31 -10.79 17.68
CA VAL A 96 -26.61 -10.39 16.30
C VAL A 96 -27.72 -9.35 16.30
N MET A 97 -27.51 -8.24 15.63
CA MET A 97 -28.53 -7.21 15.42
C MET A 97 -29.09 -7.31 13.99
N ILE A 98 -30.32 -6.87 13.83
CA ILE A 98 -30.97 -6.68 12.53
C ILE A 98 -31.24 -5.19 12.38
N GLY A 99 -30.74 -4.57 11.30
CA GLY A 99 -30.81 -3.13 11.09
C GLY A 99 -30.39 -2.69 9.71
N GLU A 100 -29.79 -1.53 9.59
CA GLU A 100 -29.30 -0.98 8.33
C GLU A 100 -27.78 -1.15 8.22
N VAL A 101 -27.31 -1.82 7.16
CA VAL A 101 -25.88 -2.07 6.93
C VAL A 101 -25.34 -1.16 5.85
N TRP A 102 -24.25 -0.44 6.12
CA TRP A 102 -23.64 0.51 5.22
C TRP A 102 -22.17 0.21 4.99
N VAL A 103 -21.74 0.29 3.73
CA VAL A 103 -20.32 0.26 3.37
C VAL A 103 -19.78 1.69 3.38
N CYS A 104 -18.71 1.91 4.15
CA CYS A 104 -17.96 3.16 4.20
C CYS A 104 -16.66 2.95 3.42
N SER A 105 -16.48 3.62 2.28
CA SER A 105 -15.32 3.40 1.43
C SER A 105 -14.79 4.70 0.83
N GLY A 106 -13.54 4.69 0.39
CA GLY A 106 -12.88 5.86 -0.17
C GLY A 106 -11.40 5.93 0.20
N GLN A 107 -10.90 7.17 0.31
CA GLN A 107 -9.49 7.41 0.65
C GLN A 107 -9.33 8.06 2.04
N SER A 108 -8.28 8.83 2.24
CA SER A 108 -7.84 9.35 3.56
C SER A 108 -8.93 10.04 4.39
N ASN A 109 -9.85 10.78 3.79
CA ASN A 109 -10.94 11.43 4.55
C ASN A 109 -12.02 10.44 5.00
N MET A 110 -12.19 9.30 4.32
CA MET A 110 -13.00 8.19 4.84
C MET A 110 -12.23 7.39 5.89
N GLU A 111 -10.94 7.13 5.64
CA GLU A 111 -10.08 6.39 6.56
C GLU A 111 -9.80 7.15 7.88
N MET A 112 -9.88 8.47 7.88
CA MET A 112 -9.56 9.29 9.05
C MET A 112 -10.33 8.83 10.29
N GLN A 113 -9.58 8.36 11.28
CA GLN A 113 -10.11 7.81 12.52
C GLN A 113 -10.58 8.92 13.48
N VAL A 114 -11.48 8.58 14.40
CA VAL A 114 -11.91 9.51 15.46
C VAL A 114 -10.71 9.96 16.30
N GLU A 115 -9.79 9.05 16.66
CA GLU A 115 -8.57 9.34 17.42
C GLU A 115 -7.30 8.89 16.67
N GLY A 116 -7.22 9.02 15.39
CA GLY A 116 -6.02 8.66 14.63
C GLY A 116 -5.13 9.84 14.28
N TRP A 117 -4.40 9.69 13.15
CA TRP A 117 -3.47 10.69 12.63
C TRP A 117 -4.12 12.05 12.32
N GLY A 118 -5.39 12.08 11.91
CA GLY A 118 -6.15 13.29 11.60
C GLY A 118 -7.28 13.58 12.58
N LYS A 119 -7.19 13.07 13.78
CA LYS A 119 -8.23 13.02 14.81
C LYS A 119 -9.19 14.22 14.85
N VAL A 120 -10.45 13.93 15.19
CA VAL A 120 -11.49 14.92 15.41
C VAL A 120 -11.12 15.86 16.57
N MET A 121 -11.38 17.17 16.44
CA MET A 121 -10.97 18.16 17.46
C MET A 121 -11.48 17.83 18.87
N ASN A 122 -12.72 17.36 19.00
CA ASN A 122 -13.35 16.96 20.25
C ASN A 122 -13.37 15.44 20.45
N TYR A 123 -12.39 14.70 19.93
CA TYR A 123 -12.38 13.24 19.89
C TYR A 123 -12.59 12.56 21.25
N GLN A 124 -12.14 13.17 22.34
CA GLN A 124 -12.33 12.63 23.69
C GLN A 124 -13.81 12.60 24.07
N GLN A 125 -14.53 13.70 23.83
CA GLN A 125 -15.98 13.78 24.07
C GLN A 125 -16.73 12.81 23.15
N GLU A 126 -16.36 12.70 21.88
CA GLU A 126 -16.96 11.76 20.92
C GLU A 126 -16.79 10.31 21.35
N LYS A 127 -15.63 9.97 21.92
CA LYS A 127 -15.37 8.64 22.47
C LYS A 127 -16.26 8.35 23.69
N GLU A 128 -16.38 9.28 24.61
CA GLU A 128 -17.26 9.13 25.78
C GLU A 128 -18.73 9.00 25.34
N GLU A 129 -19.16 9.77 24.35
CA GLU A 129 -20.52 9.71 23.81
C GLU A 129 -20.80 8.37 23.10
N ALA A 130 -19.78 7.75 22.48
CA ALA A 130 -19.94 6.49 21.75
C ALA A 130 -20.45 5.33 22.62
N ASP A 131 -20.18 5.33 23.92
CA ASP A 131 -20.70 4.33 24.86
C ASP A 131 -22.24 4.35 24.98
N ASN A 132 -22.88 5.43 24.55
CA ASN A 132 -24.36 5.56 24.53
C ASN A 132 -24.99 4.92 23.28
N TYR A 133 -24.21 4.44 22.31
CA TYR A 133 -24.71 3.88 21.05
C TYR A 133 -24.35 2.40 20.85
N PRO A 134 -24.66 1.49 21.79
CA PRO A 134 -24.27 0.08 21.67
C PRO A 134 -24.98 -0.65 20.51
N ASN A 135 -25.97 -0.04 19.88
CA ASN A 135 -26.65 -0.60 18.71
C ASN A 135 -25.97 -0.22 17.38
N ILE A 136 -24.93 0.61 17.41
CA ILE A 136 -24.03 0.80 16.26
C ILE A 136 -22.93 -0.25 16.37
N ARG A 137 -22.56 -0.85 15.24
CA ARG A 137 -21.54 -1.90 15.16
C ARG A 137 -20.56 -1.56 14.04
N PHE A 138 -19.30 -1.90 14.27
CA PHE A 138 -18.20 -1.61 13.40
C PHE A 138 -17.55 -2.89 12.88
N LEU A 139 -17.32 -2.98 11.58
CA LEU A 139 -16.44 -3.95 10.96
C LEU A 139 -15.37 -3.18 10.19
N LEU A 140 -14.13 -3.23 10.66
CA LEU A 140 -12.98 -2.61 9.99
C LEU A 140 -12.24 -3.66 9.18
N VAL A 141 -12.26 -3.53 7.85
CA VAL A 141 -11.54 -4.40 6.92
C VAL A 141 -10.05 -4.04 6.95
N GLU A 142 -9.18 -5.02 7.18
CA GLU A 142 -7.74 -4.80 7.12
C GLU A 142 -7.29 -4.54 5.67
N LYS A 143 -6.32 -3.65 5.53
CA LYS A 143 -5.75 -3.28 4.24
C LYS A 143 -5.09 -4.47 3.54
N ALA A 144 -5.50 -4.74 2.33
CA ALA A 144 -4.96 -5.82 1.51
C ALA A 144 -5.05 -5.49 0.02
N THR A 145 -4.14 -6.05 -0.78
CA THR A 145 -4.13 -5.94 -2.24
C THR A 145 -4.14 -7.33 -2.86
N SER A 146 -4.84 -7.50 -3.98
CA SER A 146 -4.83 -8.77 -4.72
C SER A 146 -5.01 -8.55 -6.22
N PRO A 147 -4.21 -9.22 -7.07
CA PRO A 147 -4.41 -9.21 -8.51
C PRO A 147 -5.66 -9.97 -8.96
N LEU A 148 -6.20 -10.86 -8.12
CA LEU A 148 -7.40 -11.65 -8.36
C LEU A 148 -8.41 -11.46 -7.22
N PRO A 149 -9.72 -11.59 -7.50
CA PRO A 149 -10.74 -11.58 -6.45
C PRO A 149 -10.46 -12.66 -5.39
N ILE A 150 -10.45 -12.26 -4.12
CA ILE A 150 -10.38 -13.19 -2.98
C ILE A 150 -11.76 -13.38 -2.37
N ASN A 151 -11.92 -14.45 -1.61
CA ASN A 151 -13.25 -14.85 -1.09
C ASN A 151 -13.48 -14.40 0.35
N ASP A 152 -12.45 -13.90 1.03
CA ASP A 152 -12.53 -13.58 2.45
C ASP A 152 -11.74 -12.33 2.79
N ILE A 153 -12.20 -11.61 3.80
CA ILE A 153 -11.52 -10.44 4.36
C ILE A 153 -10.69 -10.83 5.59
N LYS A 154 -9.72 -10.01 5.91
CA LYS A 154 -9.22 -9.90 7.29
C LYS A 154 -9.91 -8.71 7.94
N ALA A 155 -10.31 -8.86 9.19
CA ALA A 155 -10.99 -7.82 9.95
C ALA A 155 -10.27 -7.53 11.26
N ALA A 156 -10.12 -6.28 11.60
CA ALA A 156 -9.57 -5.86 12.89
C ALA A 156 -10.42 -6.42 14.04
N GLY A 157 -9.78 -6.89 15.11
CA GLY A 157 -10.47 -7.49 16.25
C GLY A 157 -11.19 -8.80 15.94
N ASN A 158 -10.87 -9.46 14.82
CA ASN A 158 -11.47 -10.70 14.34
C ASN A 158 -12.98 -10.62 14.02
N GLY A 159 -13.51 -9.44 13.70
CA GLY A 159 -14.91 -9.29 13.29
C GLY A 159 -15.59 -8.02 13.81
N TRP A 160 -16.89 -8.10 13.95
CA TRP A 160 -17.72 -6.97 14.36
C TRP A 160 -17.50 -6.56 15.82
N GLN A 161 -17.41 -5.25 16.02
CA GLN A 161 -17.25 -4.64 17.34
C GLN A 161 -18.46 -3.80 17.70
N VAL A 162 -18.85 -3.84 19.00
CA VAL A 162 -19.87 -2.94 19.57
C VAL A 162 -19.29 -1.54 19.63
N CYS A 163 -20.05 -0.52 19.23
CA CYS A 163 -19.66 0.87 19.40
C CYS A 163 -19.43 1.17 20.88
N SER A 164 -18.27 1.71 21.18
CA SER A 164 -17.80 2.07 22.50
C SER A 164 -16.69 3.09 22.40
N SER A 165 -16.34 3.71 23.52
CA SER A 165 -15.18 4.63 23.63
C SER A 165 -13.87 4.01 23.13
N LYS A 166 -13.74 2.68 23.22
CA LYS A 166 -12.58 1.95 22.75
C LYS A 166 -12.63 1.71 21.23
N SER A 167 -13.75 1.15 20.74
CA SER A 167 -13.84 0.71 19.34
C SER A 167 -14.01 1.86 18.35
N VAL A 168 -14.61 2.97 18.76
CA VAL A 168 -14.79 4.16 17.91
C VAL A 168 -13.47 4.89 17.65
N ALA A 169 -12.49 4.77 18.55
CA ALA A 169 -11.22 5.47 18.46
C ALA A 169 -10.51 5.22 17.13
N ASP A 170 -10.46 3.96 16.72
CA ASP A 170 -9.77 3.50 15.52
C ASP A 170 -10.68 3.39 14.28
N PHE A 171 -11.97 3.75 14.41
CA PHE A 171 -12.92 3.66 13.32
C PHE A 171 -13.04 4.97 12.54
N SER A 172 -13.46 4.90 11.27
CA SER A 172 -13.74 6.04 10.40
C SER A 172 -14.61 7.08 11.09
N ALA A 173 -14.13 8.31 11.24
CA ALA A 173 -14.91 9.41 11.80
C ALA A 173 -16.11 9.74 10.90
N ALA A 174 -15.91 9.79 9.58
CA ALA A 174 -17.00 10.04 8.62
C ALA A 174 -18.08 8.94 8.71
N GLY A 175 -17.65 7.67 8.75
CA GLY A 175 -18.53 6.52 8.94
C GLY A 175 -19.29 6.57 10.26
N TYR A 176 -18.60 6.83 11.37
CA TYR A 176 -19.21 6.92 12.69
C TYR A 176 -20.26 8.03 12.78
N PHE A 177 -19.95 9.24 12.36
CA PHE A 177 -20.91 10.36 12.41
C PHE A 177 -22.14 10.09 11.54
N PHE A 178 -21.94 9.58 10.33
CA PHE A 178 -23.06 9.16 9.47
C PHE A 178 -23.93 8.11 10.16
N GLY A 179 -23.33 7.05 10.69
CA GLY A 179 -24.08 5.96 11.35
C GLY A 179 -24.78 6.40 12.64
N ARG A 180 -24.15 7.28 13.43
CA ARG A 180 -24.72 7.86 14.64
C ARG A 180 -25.96 8.71 14.34
N ASP A 181 -25.87 9.59 13.36
CA ASP A 181 -26.97 10.46 12.99
C ASP A 181 -28.11 9.65 12.37
N LEU A 182 -27.79 8.64 11.55
CA LEU A 182 -28.79 7.71 11.02
C LEU A 182 -29.50 6.92 12.14
N HIS A 183 -28.73 6.41 13.13
CA HIS A 183 -29.27 5.73 14.30
C HIS A 183 -30.21 6.62 15.11
N LYS A 184 -29.78 7.86 15.38
CA LYS A 184 -30.61 8.86 16.10
C LYS A 184 -31.93 9.15 15.35
N TYR A 185 -31.87 9.24 14.02
CA TYR A 185 -33.03 9.57 13.20
C TYR A 185 -34.00 8.40 13.03
N GLN A 186 -33.49 7.20 12.77
CA GLN A 186 -34.33 6.04 12.45
C GLN A 186 -34.62 5.15 13.66
N ASN A 187 -33.84 5.27 14.73
CA ASN A 187 -33.90 4.42 15.93
C ASN A 187 -33.81 2.90 15.64
N VAL A 188 -32.93 2.54 14.69
CA VAL A 188 -32.64 1.15 14.32
C VAL A 188 -31.14 0.84 14.52
N PRO A 189 -30.76 -0.43 14.73
CA PRO A 189 -29.36 -0.81 14.73
C PRO A 189 -28.67 -0.45 13.41
N ILE A 190 -27.41 -0.03 13.49
CA ILE A 190 -26.61 0.34 12.32
C ILE A 190 -25.32 -0.49 12.29
N GLY A 191 -25.08 -1.18 11.20
CA GLY A 191 -23.82 -1.83 10.89
C GLY A 191 -23.00 -1.01 9.91
N LEU A 192 -21.76 -0.67 10.26
CA LEU A 192 -20.83 0.09 9.43
C LEU A 192 -19.65 -0.80 9.07
N ILE A 193 -19.43 -1.01 7.78
CA ILE A 193 -18.30 -1.77 7.24
C ILE A 193 -17.34 -0.75 6.63
N ASP A 194 -16.21 -0.50 7.30
CA ASP A 194 -15.17 0.37 6.76
C ASP A 194 -14.20 -0.43 5.89
N THR A 195 -14.12 -0.05 4.62
CA THR A 195 -13.19 -0.54 3.63
C THR A 195 -12.62 0.66 2.88
N SER A 196 -11.65 1.36 3.49
CA SER A 196 -11.04 2.58 2.98
C SER A 196 -9.51 2.52 3.03
N TRP A 197 -8.85 3.32 2.17
CA TRP A 197 -7.38 3.41 2.15
C TRP A 197 -6.93 4.75 1.61
N GLY A 198 -6.16 5.52 2.40
CA GLY A 198 -5.66 6.86 2.06
C GLY A 198 -4.77 6.89 0.81
N GLY A 199 -4.89 7.95 0.03
CA GLY A 199 -4.08 8.17 -1.17
C GLY A 199 -4.46 7.30 -2.37
N THR A 200 -5.62 6.62 -2.35
CA THR A 200 -6.01 5.68 -3.40
C THR A 200 -6.86 6.31 -4.49
N TYR A 201 -6.65 5.85 -5.74
CA TYR A 201 -7.42 6.21 -6.91
C TYR A 201 -8.72 5.40 -7.00
N ILE A 202 -9.74 5.94 -7.67
CA ILE A 202 -11.02 5.24 -7.88
C ILE A 202 -10.85 3.94 -8.69
N GLU A 203 -9.87 3.87 -9.57
CA GLU A 203 -9.59 2.70 -10.42
C GLU A 203 -9.27 1.44 -9.61
N THR A 204 -8.63 1.59 -8.45
CA THR A 204 -8.31 0.42 -7.62
C THR A 204 -9.52 -0.17 -6.91
N TRP A 205 -10.60 0.61 -6.75
CA TRP A 205 -11.89 0.22 -6.16
C TRP A 205 -12.94 -0.25 -7.18
N THR A 206 -12.55 -0.23 -8.46
CA THR A 206 -13.39 -0.69 -9.58
C THR A 206 -12.88 -2.02 -10.08
N SER A 207 -13.76 -2.96 -10.43
CA SER A 207 -13.32 -4.26 -10.94
C SER A 207 -12.58 -4.15 -12.27
N LYS A 208 -11.67 -5.09 -12.53
CA LYS A 208 -10.93 -5.14 -13.79
C LYS A 208 -11.86 -5.33 -14.99
N GLU A 209 -12.94 -6.07 -14.83
CA GLU A 209 -13.94 -6.30 -15.88
C GLU A 209 -14.68 -5.01 -16.26
N ALA A 210 -15.05 -4.20 -15.27
CA ALA A 210 -15.65 -2.90 -15.52
C ALA A 210 -14.65 -1.94 -16.16
N LEU A 211 -13.44 -1.83 -15.62
CA LEU A 211 -12.37 -0.99 -16.16
C LEU A 211 -12.00 -1.36 -17.61
N ALA A 212 -12.04 -2.64 -17.97
CA ALA A 212 -11.75 -3.12 -19.33
C ALA A 212 -12.73 -2.58 -20.39
N THR A 213 -13.87 -2.05 -19.98
CA THR A 213 -14.80 -1.37 -20.92
C THR A 213 -14.30 0.00 -21.37
N MET A 214 -13.28 0.56 -20.70
CA MET A 214 -12.66 1.83 -21.05
C MET A 214 -11.37 1.58 -21.84
N PRO A 215 -11.23 2.07 -23.09
CA PRO A 215 -10.08 1.76 -23.96
C PRO A 215 -8.71 2.11 -23.34
N ASP A 216 -8.63 3.22 -22.61
CA ASP A 216 -7.39 3.66 -21.96
C ASP A 216 -7.02 2.77 -20.77
N MET A 217 -8.00 2.21 -20.06
CA MET A 217 -7.76 1.28 -18.96
C MET A 217 -7.37 -0.10 -19.45
N GLN A 218 -7.91 -0.57 -20.59
CA GLN A 218 -7.57 -1.88 -21.14
C GLN A 218 -6.06 -2.07 -21.30
N LYS A 219 -5.34 -1.06 -21.82
CA LYS A 219 -3.89 -1.11 -21.99
C LYS A 219 -3.15 -1.26 -20.66
N LYS A 220 -3.61 -0.54 -19.61
CA LYS A 220 -3.04 -0.66 -18.26
C LYS A 220 -3.29 -2.06 -17.68
N LEU A 221 -4.48 -2.62 -17.90
CA LEU A 221 -4.85 -3.94 -17.41
C LEU A 221 -4.09 -5.07 -18.10
N ASP A 222 -3.74 -4.93 -19.37
CA ASP A 222 -2.99 -5.94 -20.12
C ASP A 222 -1.61 -6.19 -19.49
N VAL A 223 -0.93 -5.15 -19.04
CA VAL A 223 0.37 -5.26 -18.33
C VAL A 223 0.22 -6.00 -16.99
N LEU A 224 -0.94 -5.92 -16.34
CA LEU A 224 -1.18 -6.54 -15.04
C LEU A 224 -1.47 -8.05 -15.11
N LYS A 225 -1.71 -8.61 -16.30
CA LYS A 225 -2.02 -10.05 -16.48
C LYS A 225 -0.85 -10.96 -16.11
N GLU A 226 0.37 -10.47 -16.25
CA GLU A 226 1.60 -11.21 -16.00
C GLU A 226 2.10 -11.13 -14.54
N LEU A 227 1.35 -10.42 -13.68
CA LEU A 227 1.77 -10.26 -12.27
C LEU A 227 1.54 -11.54 -11.47
N PRO A 228 2.52 -11.95 -10.64
CA PRO A 228 2.34 -13.06 -9.70
C PRO A 228 1.17 -12.80 -8.73
N ILE A 229 0.49 -13.88 -8.34
CA ILE A 229 -0.68 -13.78 -7.45
C ILE A 229 -0.25 -13.37 -6.04
N SER A 230 0.79 -14.02 -5.48
CA SER A 230 1.23 -13.74 -4.12
C SER A 230 2.00 -12.42 -4.04
N SER A 231 1.82 -11.68 -2.93
CA SER A 231 2.58 -10.46 -2.64
C SER A 231 4.07 -10.75 -2.54
N GLU A 232 4.45 -11.89 -1.96
CA GLU A 232 5.85 -12.32 -1.83
C GLU A 232 6.51 -12.54 -3.20
N ASP A 233 5.80 -13.18 -4.15
CA ASP A 233 6.35 -13.41 -5.49
C ASP A 233 6.41 -12.11 -6.31
N ARG A 234 5.49 -11.16 -6.08
CA ARG A 234 5.58 -9.81 -6.66
C ARG A 234 6.77 -9.03 -6.11
N GLU A 235 7.08 -9.17 -4.82
CA GLU A 235 8.28 -8.58 -4.21
C GLU A 235 9.55 -9.15 -4.80
N LYS A 236 9.65 -10.49 -4.94
CA LYS A 236 10.78 -11.16 -5.58
C LYS A 236 10.96 -10.72 -7.04
N LYS A 237 9.84 -10.64 -7.78
CA LYS A 237 9.86 -10.16 -9.16
C LYS A 237 10.36 -8.72 -9.24
N PHE A 238 9.87 -7.83 -8.37
CA PHE A 238 10.32 -6.45 -8.32
C PHE A 238 11.84 -6.35 -8.09
N HIS A 239 12.38 -7.08 -7.13
CA HIS A 239 13.82 -7.09 -6.88
C HIS A 239 14.61 -7.59 -8.09
N SER A 240 14.14 -8.65 -8.75
CA SER A 240 14.76 -9.15 -9.99
C SER A 240 14.72 -8.10 -11.11
N ASP A 241 13.54 -7.50 -11.33
CA ASP A 241 13.34 -6.49 -12.37
C ASP A 241 14.22 -5.24 -12.11
N VAL A 242 14.42 -4.83 -10.86
CA VAL A 242 15.30 -3.72 -10.48
C VAL A 242 16.77 -4.06 -10.76
N GLU A 243 17.22 -5.28 -10.45
CA GLU A 243 18.59 -5.70 -10.76
C GLU A 243 18.84 -5.73 -12.28
N ASP A 244 17.88 -6.18 -13.07
CA ASP A 244 18.00 -6.18 -14.52
C ASP A 244 17.94 -4.75 -15.09
N TRP A 245 17.10 -3.89 -14.55
CA TRP A 245 17.05 -2.46 -14.88
C TRP A 245 18.39 -1.75 -14.58
N LYS A 246 19.02 -2.04 -13.44
CA LYS A 246 20.37 -1.51 -13.12
C LYS A 246 21.40 -1.92 -14.16
N LYS A 247 21.42 -3.20 -14.56
CA LYS A 247 22.31 -3.72 -15.61
C LYS A 247 22.06 -3.06 -16.98
N GLU A 248 20.79 -2.79 -17.31
CA GLU A 248 20.46 -2.07 -18.56
C GLU A 248 20.99 -0.64 -18.54
N ILE A 249 20.84 0.06 -17.41
CA ILE A 249 21.40 1.41 -17.27
C ILE A 249 22.93 1.38 -17.40
N GLU A 250 23.60 0.43 -16.76
CA GLU A 250 25.06 0.31 -16.87
C GLU A 250 25.56 0.10 -18.31
N LYS A 251 24.79 -0.61 -19.16
CA LYS A 251 25.14 -0.81 -20.57
C LYS A 251 25.11 0.48 -21.39
N ILE A 252 24.26 1.44 -21.04
CA ILE A 252 24.09 2.70 -21.75
C ILE A 252 24.80 3.88 -21.06
N ASP A 253 25.20 3.72 -19.79
CA ASP A 253 25.94 4.72 -19.02
C ASP A 253 27.37 4.81 -19.54
N LYS A 254 27.74 5.99 -20.04
CA LYS A 254 29.09 6.26 -20.62
C LYS A 254 30.24 6.07 -19.64
N GLY A 255 29.94 6.04 -18.34
CA GLY A 255 30.93 5.76 -17.29
C GLY A 255 31.32 4.29 -17.19
N PHE A 256 30.58 3.40 -17.87
CA PHE A 256 30.86 1.96 -17.90
C PHE A 256 31.30 1.48 -19.29
N VAL A 257 32.21 0.54 -19.30
CA VAL A 257 32.59 -0.25 -20.49
C VAL A 257 32.73 -1.70 -20.05
N ASP A 258 31.99 -2.61 -20.68
CA ASP A 258 31.98 -4.04 -20.35
C ASP A 258 31.76 -4.31 -18.84
N GLY A 259 30.83 -3.56 -18.24
CA GLY A 259 30.50 -3.68 -16.80
C GLY A 259 31.55 -3.10 -15.84
N ARG A 260 32.58 -2.41 -16.37
CA ARG A 260 33.60 -1.76 -15.55
C ARG A 260 33.38 -0.25 -15.52
N ALA A 261 33.37 0.33 -14.34
CA ALA A 261 33.22 1.78 -14.14
C ALA A 261 34.50 2.51 -14.50
N ILE A 262 34.75 2.75 -15.80
CA ILE A 262 35.99 3.31 -16.32
C ILE A 262 36.25 4.75 -15.86
N TRP A 263 35.23 5.49 -15.49
CA TRP A 263 35.37 6.86 -15.01
C TRP A 263 35.81 6.97 -13.55
N THR A 264 36.08 5.85 -12.89
CA THR A 264 36.45 5.79 -11.48
C THR A 264 37.92 5.53 -11.23
N VAL A 265 38.66 5.12 -12.27
CA VAL A 265 40.08 4.71 -12.14
C VAL A 265 41.00 5.91 -12.10
N THR A 266 42.20 5.74 -11.51
CA THR A 266 43.16 6.83 -11.26
C THR A 266 43.85 7.36 -12.53
N ASP A 267 43.95 6.54 -13.56
CA ASP A 267 44.62 6.84 -14.84
C ASP A 267 43.64 7.30 -15.93
N PHE A 268 42.34 7.43 -15.62
CA PHE A 268 41.38 7.98 -16.57
C PHE A 268 41.66 9.47 -16.82
N GLU A 269 41.72 9.84 -18.12
CA GLU A 269 41.94 11.23 -18.55
C GLU A 269 40.63 12.05 -18.51
N ASP A 270 40.55 12.97 -17.58
CA ASP A 270 39.35 13.82 -17.34
C ASP A 270 39.60 15.31 -17.64
N SER A 271 40.69 15.65 -18.37
CA SER A 271 41.02 17.05 -18.70
C SER A 271 39.93 17.76 -19.50
N ALA A 272 39.22 17.02 -20.36
CA ALA A 272 38.10 17.52 -21.15
C ALA A 272 36.79 17.70 -20.34
N TRP A 273 36.73 17.23 -19.13
CA TRP A 273 35.54 17.35 -18.30
C TRP A 273 35.32 18.79 -17.82
N LYS A 274 34.05 19.20 -17.70
CA LYS A 274 33.72 20.49 -17.13
C LYS A 274 33.92 20.47 -15.61
N THR A 275 33.90 21.65 -15.02
CA THR A 275 34.06 21.84 -13.58
C THR A 275 32.76 22.35 -12.96
N MET A 276 32.44 21.86 -11.78
CA MET A 276 31.30 22.28 -10.99
C MET A 276 31.72 22.38 -9.53
N ARG A 277 31.17 23.35 -8.79
CA ARG A 277 31.48 23.52 -7.38
C ARG A 277 30.64 22.55 -6.53
N VAL A 278 31.29 21.85 -5.62
CA VAL A 278 30.70 20.93 -4.63
C VAL A 278 31.04 21.46 -3.23
N PRO A 279 30.06 21.58 -2.29
CA PRO A 279 28.62 21.32 -2.48
C PRO A 279 27.94 22.35 -3.35
N GLY A 280 26.84 21.94 -4.01
CA GLY A 280 26.00 22.82 -4.80
C GLY A 280 25.03 22.11 -5.72
N LEU A 281 23.94 22.80 -6.07
CA LEU A 281 22.92 22.31 -6.99
C LEU A 281 23.42 22.35 -8.44
N MET A 282 23.21 21.27 -9.17
CA MET A 282 23.59 21.16 -10.59
C MET A 282 22.82 22.17 -11.46
N GLN A 283 21.54 22.39 -11.15
CA GLN A 283 20.67 23.29 -11.92
C GLN A 283 21.09 24.76 -11.83
N GLU A 284 21.72 25.16 -10.73
CA GLU A 284 22.25 26.53 -10.53
C GLU A 284 23.61 26.73 -11.22
N GLN A 285 24.27 25.64 -11.59
CA GLN A 285 25.62 25.65 -12.16
C GLN A 285 25.67 25.21 -13.64
N GLY A 286 24.60 25.51 -14.40
CA GLY A 286 24.55 25.33 -15.84
C GLY A 286 23.79 24.11 -16.33
N LEU A 287 23.20 23.30 -15.44
CA LEU A 287 22.36 22.15 -15.80
C LEU A 287 20.88 22.43 -15.54
N LYS A 288 20.38 23.62 -15.86
CA LYS A 288 19.01 24.05 -15.63
C LYS A 288 18.00 23.06 -16.26
N GLY A 289 17.10 22.52 -15.42
CA GLY A 289 16.06 21.57 -15.86
C GLY A 289 16.59 20.20 -16.30
N PHE A 290 17.84 19.89 -15.97
CA PHE A 290 18.42 18.57 -16.26
C PHE A 290 18.10 17.62 -15.11
N ASN A 291 17.64 16.43 -15.46
CA ASN A 291 17.58 15.25 -14.62
C ASN A 291 18.24 14.08 -15.37
N GLY A 292 18.89 13.17 -14.65
CA GLY A 292 19.62 12.06 -15.25
C GLY A 292 20.85 11.64 -14.46
N ILE A 293 21.85 11.10 -15.14
CA ILE A 293 23.06 10.59 -14.50
C ILE A 293 24.24 11.53 -14.80
N VAL A 294 24.85 12.03 -13.73
CA VAL A 294 26.05 12.87 -13.75
C VAL A 294 27.13 12.22 -12.90
N TRP A 295 28.32 12.12 -13.48
CA TRP A 295 29.50 11.65 -12.76
C TRP A 295 30.33 12.84 -12.31
N PHE A 296 30.77 12.82 -11.06
CA PHE A 296 31.68 13.78 -10.44
C PHE A 296 33.02 13.08 -10.15
N ARG A 297 34.13 13.78 -10.33
CA ARG A 297 35.47 13.28 -10.03
C ARG A 297 36.27 14.31 -9.27
N LYS A 298 37.05 13.85 -8.28
CA LYS A 298 37.98 14.65 -7.52
C LYS A 298 39.28 13.86 -7.36
N THR A 299 40.37 14.43 -7.86
CA THR A 299 41.71 13.94 -7.60
C THR A 299 42.25 14.59 -6.32
N ILE A 300 42.87 13.81 -5.49
CA ILE A 300 43.43 14.22 -4.19
C ILE A 300 44.78 13.56 -3.98
N ASP A 301 45.57 14.10 -3.06
CA ASP A 301 46.85 13.50 -2.62
C ASP A 301 46.69 12.91 -1.21
N ILE A 302 46.88 11.62 -1.06
CA ILE A 302 46.86 10.90 0.22
C ILE A 302 48.19 11.05 0.92
N PRO A 303 48.24 11.63 2.13
CA PRO A 303 49.47 11.73 2.89
C PRO A 303 50.07 10.37 3.23
N ALA A 304 51.42 10.25 3.20
CA ALA A 304 52.10 8.99 3.53
C ALA A 304 51.72 8.40 4.91
N LYS A 305 51.43 9.26 5.87
CA LYS A 305 50.97 8.86 7.21
C LYS A 305 49.60 8.17 7.23
N TRP A 306 48.84 8.24 6.14
CA TRP A 306 47.49 7.62 6.00
C TRP A 306 47.54 6.27 5.29
N GLU A 307 48.65 5.94 4.65
CA GLU A 307 48.79 4.67 3.92
C GLU A 307 48.47 3.49 4.80
N GLY A 308 47.63 2.57 4.29
CA GLY A 308 47.20 1.39 5.01
C GLY A 308 46.29 1.67 6.21
N LYS A 309 45.70 2.84 6.34
CA LYS A 309 44.70 3.20 7.38
C LYS A 309 43.31 3.28 6.80
N GLU A 310 42.31 2.82 7.57
CA GLU A 310 40.91 3.03 7.19
C GLU A 310 40.57 4.53 7.22
N LEU A 311 39.86 4.99 6.21
CA LEU A 311 39.38 6.37 6.11
C LEU A 311 37.85 6.41 6.11
N THR A 312 37.30 7.58 6.39
CA THR A 312 35.87 7.88 6.21
C THR A 312 35.73 9.00 5.18
N LEU A 313 34.94 8.74 4.16
CA LEU A 313 34.60 9.70 3.11
C LEU A 313 33.18 10.23 3.35
N ASN A 314 33.08 11.53 3.57
CA ASN A 314 31.80 12.22 3.63
C ASN A 314 31.63 13.01 2.34
N VAL A 315 30.49 12.80 1.66
CA VAL A 315 30.16 13.50 0.41
C VAL A 315 28.81 14.25 0.51
N GLY A 316 28.46 14.68 1.73
CA GLY A 316 27.29 15.51 2.00
C GLY A 316 25.97 14.76 1.83
N VAL A 317 24.98 15.45 1.30
CA VAL A 317 23.65 14.91 0.93
C VAL A 317 23.58 14.92 -0.59
N ILE A 318 23.17 13.80 -1.18
CA ILE A 318 23.08 13.66 -2.64
C ILE A 318 21.62 13.44 -3.02
N ASP A 319 21.16 14.20 -3.98
CA ASP A 319 19.79 14.17 -4.49
C ASP A 319 19.83 13.56 -5.91
N ASP A 320 19.22 12.34 -6.18
CA ASP A 320 18.50 11.41 -5.27
C ASP A 320 19.41 10.27 -4.75
N ASN A 321 20.10 9.58 -5.68
CA ASN A 321 20.86 8.35 -5.41
C ASN A 321 22.30 8.50 -5.84
N ASP A 322 23.20 7.80 -5.15
CA ASP A 322 24.60 7.77 -5.56
C ASP A 322 25.23 6.37 -5.56
N PHE A 323 26.28 6.25 -6.36
CA PHE A 323 27.33 5.24 -6.22
C PHE A 323 28.65 5.96 -6.10
N THR A 324 29.33 5.74 -4.98
CA THR A 324 30.60 6.41 -4.68
C THR A 324 31.75 5.43 -4.75
N TYR A 325 32.82 5.84 -5.42
CA TYR A 325 34.01 5.03 -5.71
C TYR A 325 35.28 5.70 -5.18
N PHE A 326 36.22 4.88 -4.75
CA PHE A 326 37.56 5.28 -4.41
C PHE A 326 38.58 4.43 -5.19
N ASN A 327 39.40 5.06 -6.01
CA ASN A 327 40.40 4.40 -6.87
C ASN A 327 39.85 3.21 -7.68
N GLY A 328 38.68 3.36 -8.28
CA GLY A 328 38.06 2.33 -9.12
C GLY A 328 37.19 1.33 -8.37
N VAL A 329 37.22 1.33 -7.02
CA VAL A 329 36.43 0.40 -6.19
C VAL A 329 35.25 1.13 -5.60
N GLN A 330 34.05 0.56 -5.70
CA GLN A 330 32.85 1.09 -5.06
C GLN A 330 32.98 0.97 -3.53
N VAL A 331 32.82 2.08 -2.84
CA VAL A 331 32.88 2.17 -1.38
C VAL A 331 31.57 2.54 -0.72
N GLY A 332 30.59 2.98 -1.51
CA GLY A 332 29.28 3.35 -0.99
C GLY A 332 28.20 3.44 -2.05
N HIS A 333 26.95 3.34 -1.56
CA HIS A 333 25.72 3.55 -2.30
C HIS A 333 24.65 3.96 -1.30
N THR A 334 23.86 4.96 -1.63
CA THR A 334 22.72 5.40 -0.81
C THR A 334 21.59 5.87 -1.71
N GLU A 335 20.37 5.46 -1.41
CA GLU A 335 19.16 5.92 -2.07
C GLU A 335 18.45 6.98 -1.23
N GLY A 336 17.81 7.94 -1.91
CA GLY A 336 17.02 8.99 -1.30
C GLY A 336 17.79 10.30 -1.05
N TRP A 337 17.08 11.39 -1.17
CA TRP A 337 17.60 12.76 -1.29
C TRP A 337 17.97 13.45 0.04
N MET A 338 17.58 12.89 1.19
CA MET A 338 17.79 13.53 2.52
C MET A 338 18.90 12.90 3.36
N SER A 339 19.38 11.72 2.99
CA SER A 339 20.34 10.98 3.80
C SER A 339 21.77 11.50 3.62
N PRO A 340 22.53 11.81 4.67
CA PRO A 340 23.95 12.09 4.58
C PRO A 340 24.74 10.87 4.08
N ARG A 341 25.71 11.09 3.22
CA ARG A 341 26.62 10.07 2.68
C ARG A 341 27.91 10.05 3.47
N SER A 342 28.16 8.92 4.15
CA SER A 342 29.38 8.70 4.93
C SER A 342 29.85 7.25 4.72
N TYR A 343 30.92 7.09 3.97
CA TYR A 343 31.39 5.79 3.52
C TYR A 343 32.76 5.44 4.08
N LYS A 344 32.94 4.18 4.45
CA LYS A 344 34.24 3.65 4.90
C LYS A 344 35.08 3.25 3.70
N ILE A 345 36.31 3.71 3.67
CA ILE A 345 37.30 3.28 2.69
C ILE A 345 38.22 2.25 3.37
N PRO A 346 38.19 0.98 2.93
CA PRO A 346 39.04 -0.06 3.47
C PRO A 346 40.53 0.30 3.36
N LYS A 347 41.31 -0.05 4.36
CA LYS A 347 42.75 0.26 4.45
C LYS A 347 43.55 -0.22 3.25
N GLU A 348 43.11 -1.29 2.61
CA GLU A 348 43.76 -1.91 1.43
C GLU A 348 43.73 -1.00 0.21
N LEU A 349 42.73 -0.12 0.12
CA LEU A 349 42.56 0.85 -0.97
C LEU A 349 43.36 2.13 -0.75
N VAL A 350 43.85 2.38 0.45
CA VAL A 350 44.51 3.62 0.84
C VAL A 350 46.01 3.50 0.59
N LYS A 351 46.48 4.10 -0.51
CA LYS A 351 47.89 4.24 -0.87
C LYS A 351 48.30 5.71 -0.81
N SER A 352 49.55 6.00 -0.43
CA SER A 352 50.05 7.37 -0.47
C SER A 352 50.17 7.90 -1.89
N GLY A 353 50.04 9.22 -2.06
CA GLY A 353 50.03 9.90 -3.35
C GLY A 353 48.66 10.04 -4.00
N LYS A 354 48.62 10.08 -5.31
CA LYS A 354 47.40 10.38 -6.08
C LYS A 354 46.29 9.36 -5.85
N ALA A 355 45.12 9.84 -5.50
CA ALA A 355 43.92 9.05 -5.40
C ALA A 355 42.74 9.77 -6.06
N VAL A 356 41.70 9.01 -6.46
CA VAL A 356 40.51 9.53 -7.12
C VAL A 356 39.27 9.12 -6.36
N ILE A 357 38.41 10.10 -6.08
CA ILE A 357 37.05 9.93 -5.64
C ILE A 357 36.15 10.17 -6.86
N ALA A 358 35.29 9.22 -7.19
CA ALA A 358 34.28 9.40 -8.21
C ALA A 358 32.88 9.15 -7.59
N VAL A 359 31.92 10.02 -7.92
CA VAL A 359 30.54 9.93 -7.45
C VAL A 359 29.63 9.96 -8.66
N ARG A 360 28.89 8.88 -8.84
CA ARG A 360 27.83 8.77 -9.85
C ARG A 360 26.53 9.18 -9.19
N VAL A 361 25.99 10.33 -9.57
CA VAL A 361 24.73 10.86 -9.07
C VAL A 361 23.63 10.57 -10.07
N MET A 362 22.51 10.01 -9.61
CA MET A 362 21.29 9.83 -10.38
C MET A 362 20.22 10.74 -9.79
N ASP A 363 19.84 11.75 -10.56
CA ASP A 363 18.77 12.71 -10.25
C ASP A 363 17.53 12.33 -11.07
N THR A 364 16.43 12.02 -10.41
CA THR A 364 15.17 11.57 -11.05
C THR A 364 14.15 12.67 -11.21
N GLY A 365 14.39 13.84 -10.59
CA GLY A 365 13.49 15.00 -10.70
C GLY A 365 13.76 16.10 -9.69
N GLY A 366 13.33 17.31 -10.02
CA GLY A 366 13.50 18.47 -9.12
C GLY A 366 14.87 19.10 -9.18
N THR A 367 15.55 19.17 -8.04
CA THR A 367 16.92 19.69 -7.91
C THR A 367 17.88 18.55 -7.60
N GLY A 368 19.01 18.48 -8.28
CA GLY A 368 20.00 17.42 -8.10
C GLY A 368 21.39 17.97 -7.74
N GLY A 369 22.27 17.07 -7.30
CA GLY A 369 23.67 17.38 -7.03
C GLY A 369 24.18 16.87 -5.70
N ILE A 370 25.42 17.28 -5.38
CA ILE A 370 26.08 16.99 -4.10
C ILE A 370 25.92 18.23 -3.20
N ASN A 371 25.07 18.12 -2.20
CA ASN A 371 24.61 19.24 -1.35
C ASN A 371 25.16 19.16 0.08
N GLY A 372 25.02 20.24 0.84
CA GLY A 372 25.43 20.31 2.22
C GLY A 372 26.31 21.54 2.52
N SER A 373 26.93 21.57 3.70
CA SER A 373 27.93 22.57 4.00
C SER A 373 29.33 22.13 3.50
N PRO A 374 30.25 23.08 3.25
CA PRO A 374 31.62 22.72 2.86
C PRO A 374 32.31 21.73 3.79
N GLU A 375 32.00 21.78 5.10
CA GLU A 375 32.55 20.93 6.13
C GLU A 375 32.01 19.48 6.04
N SER A 376 30.83 19.29 5.46
CA SER A 376 30.22 17.97 5.22
C SER A 376 30.86 17.19 4.08
N ILE A 377 31.77 17.81 3.32
CA ILE A 377 32.46 17.22 2.16
C ILE A 377 33.93 17.05 2.53
N SER A 378 34.31 15.88 3.00
CA SER A 378 35.65 15.64 3.55
C SER A 378 36.07 14.17 3.53
N LEU A 379 37.37 13.95 3.43
CA LEU A 379 37.99 12.63 3.68
C LEU A 379 38.78 12.72 4.98
N HIS A 380 38.54 11.83 5.93
CA HIS A 380 39.22 11.88 7.22
C HIS A 380 39.60 10.53 7.78
N ARG A 381 40.68 10.52 8.51
CA ARG A 381 41.16 9.41 9.35
C ARG A 381 40.61 9.52 10.77
N SER A 382 40.42 10.74 11.24
CA SER A 382 39.82 11.09 12.53
C SER A 382 39.24 12.48 12.46
N GLN A 383 38.50 12.93 13.47
CA GLN A 383 37.89 14.29 13.50
C GLN A 383 38.90 15.43 13.36
N LEU A 384 40.17 15.22 13.81
CA LEU A 384 41.23 16.22 13.76
C LEU A 384 42.22 16.03 12.60
N ASP A 385 42.06 15.01 11.78
CA ASP A 385 42.95 14.68 10.66
C ASP A 385 42.10 14.44 9.38
N ALA A 386 41.77 15.52 8.70
CA ALA A 386 40.88 15.55 7.55
C ALA A 386 41.47 16.31 6.36
N ILE A 387 41.09 15.89 5.15
CA ILE A 387 41.29 16.60 3.89
C ILE A 387 39.92 17.17 3.48
N PRO A 388 39.74 18.48 3.39
CA PRO A 388 38.53 19.09 2.85
C PRO A 388 38.42 18.77 1.36
N LEU A 389 37.25 18.40 0.91
CA LEU A 389 36.96 18.04 -0.48
C LEU A 389 36.05 19.04 -1.17
N ALA A 390 35.49 20.01 -0.44
CA ALA A 390 34.69 21.09 -1.00
C ALA A 390 35.48 21.90 -2.03
N GLY A 391 34.79 22.47 -2.99
CA GLY A 391 35.39 23.28 -4.08
C GLY A 391 35.12 22.63 -5.43
N ASP A 392 36.02 22.85 -6.38
CA ASP A 392 35.83 22.42 -7.77
C ASP A 392 36.02 20.91 -7.94
N TRP A 393 35.03 20.28 -8.55
CA TRP A 393 35.05 18.89 -9.00
C TRP A 393 34.88 18.83 -10.51
N LYS A 394 35.55 17.91 -11.17
CA LYS A 394 35.26 17.58 -12.55
C LYS A 394 33.93 16.88 -12.65
N TYR A 395 33.13 17.18 -13.71
CA TYR A 395 31.86 16.47 -13.93
C TYR A 395 31.64 16.17 -15.42
N GLN A 396 30.89 15.12 -15.68
CA GLN A 396 30.43 14.70 -16.98
C GLN A 396 29.02 14.13 -16.93
N ILE A 397 28.16 14.60 -17.86
CA ILE A 397 26.82 14.01 -18.04
C ILE A 397 26.98 12.67 -18.76
N SER A 398 26.39 11.64 -18.18
CA SER A 398 26.33 10.33 -18.82
C SER A 398 25.01 10.13 -19.56
N LEU A 399 23.87 10.24 -18.86
CA LEU A 399 22.54 9.99 -19.42
C LEU A 399 21.57 11.10 -19.03
N ASN A 400 20.61 11.40 -19.91
CA ASN A 400 19.45 12.20 -19.58
C ASN A 400 18.35 11.28 -19.06
N ILE A 401 17.48 11.76 -18.15
CA ILE A 401 16.39 10.96 -17.54
C ILE A 401 15.47 10.31 -18.58
N LYS A 402 15.21 11.00 -19.69
CA LYS A 402 14.37 10.50 -20.79
C LYS A 402 14.98 9.33 -21.57
N ASP A 403 16.31 9.14 -21.46
CA ASP A 403 17.05 8.06 -22.12
C ASP A 403 17.22 6.84 -21.18
N ILE A 404 16.81 6.98 -19.90
CA ILE A 404 16.85 5.92 -18.90
C ILE A 404 15.57 5.08 -18.99
N PRO A 405 15.67 3.75 -19.07
CA PRO A 405 14.50 2.88 -18.99
C PRO A 405 13.66 3.18 -17.74
N GLN A 406 12.35 3.07 -17.86
CA GLN A 406 11.45 3.31 -16.72
C GLN A 406 11.76 2.33 -15.58
N MET A 407 11.94 2.86 -14.38
CA MET A 407 12.17 2.05 -13.19
C MET A 407 10.98 1.11 -12.93
N PRO A 408 11.23 -0.17 -12.63
CA PRO A 408 10.16 -1.09 -12.23
C PRO A 408 9.37 -0.56 -11.03
N VAL A 409 8.07 -0.83 -11.02
CA VAL A 409 7.17 -0.44 -9.92
C VAL A 409 6.99 -1.62 -8.98
N ASN A 410 7.19 -1.39 -7.67
CA ASN A 410 6.87 -2.40 -6.67
C ASN A 410 5.35 -2.57 -6.56
N THR A 411 4.85 -3.71 -7.02
CA THR A 411 3.43 -4.03 -7.01
C THR A 411 3.01 -4.91 -5.83
N ALA A 412 3.94 -5.26 -4.93
CA ALA A 412 3.68 -6.21 -3.85
C ALA A 412 2.58 -5.72 -2.90
N ASN A 413 2.68 -4.46 -2.47
CA ASN A 413 1.74 -3.84 -1.54
C ASN A 413 1.22 -2.47 -2.06
N GLU A 414 1.36 -2.20 -3.36
CA GLU A 414 0.90 -0.96 -3.97
C GLU A 414 -0.63 -0.94 -4.06
N PRO A 415 -1.33 -0.04 -3.34
CA PRO A 415 -2.77 0.01 -3.34
C PRO A 415 -3.37 0.58 -4.63
N ASN A 416 -2.59 1.33 -5.43
CA ASN A 416 -3.07 2.08 -6.58
C ASN A 416 -3.06 1.31 -7.90
N ILE A 417 -2.95 -0.02 -7.83
CA ILE A 417 -3.07 -0.85 -9.02
C ILE A 417 -4.55 -1.07 -9.34
N PRO A 418 -4.98 -0.83 -10.59
CA PRO A 418 -6.38 -0.98 -11.00
C PRO A 418 -6.99 -2.33 -10.59
N GLY A 419 -8.10 -2.28 -9.86
CA GLY A 419 -8.86 -3.44 -9.41
C GLY A 419 -8.30 -4.17 -8.18
N PHE A 420 -7.14 -3.78 -7.61
CA PHE A 420 -6.53 -4.57 -6.54
C PHE A 420 -7.26 -4.45 -5.20
N LEU A 421 -7.70 -3.26 -4.83
CA LEU A 421 -8.49 -3.07 -3.60
C LEU A 421 -9.92 -3.60 -3.77
N PHE A 422 -10.49 -3.45 -4.97
CA PHE A 422 -11.74 -4.12 -5.29
C PHE A 422 -11.64 -5.62 -5.02
N ASN A 423 -10.62 -6.28 -5.55
CA ASN A 423 -10.43 -7.72 -5.41
C ASN A 423 -10.21 -8.18 -3.96
N ALA A 424 -9.49 -7.39 -3.16
CA ALA A 424 -9.05 -7.80 -1.83
C ALA A 424 -9.96 -7.30 -0.70
N MET A 425 -10.56 -6.12 -0.84
CA MET A 425 -11.25 -5.46 0.26
C MET A 425 -12.75 -5.29 0.01
N LEU A 426 -13.18 -5.28 -1.24
CA LEU A 426 -14.61 -5.10 -1.57
C LEU A 426 -15.26 -6.38 -2.05
N ASN A 427 -14.67 -7.11 -3.01
CA ASN A 427 -15.22 -8.34 -3.55
C ASN A 427 -15.60 -9.38 -2.46
N PRO A 428 -14.80 -9.56 -1.39
CA PRO A 428 -15.16 -10.50 -0.33
C PRO A 428 -16.40 -10.10 0.49
N LEU A 429 -16.80 -8.82 0.45
CA LEU A 429 -18.01 -8.33 1.11
C LEU A 429 -19.27 -8.68 0.31
N ILE A 430 -19.12 -8.91 -0.98
CA ILE A 430 -20.22 -9.34 -1.85
C ILE A 430 -20.40 -10.86 -1.64
N PRO A 431 -21.57 -11.37 -1.32
CA PRO A 431 -22.90 -10.76 -1.43
C PRO A 431 -23.56 -10.33 -0.10
N TYR A 432 -22.81 -9.91 0.94
CA TYR A 432 -23.40 -9.47 2.19
C TYR A 432 -24.44 -8.35 1.94
N SER A 433 -25.68 -8.55 2.45
CA SER A 433 -26.74 -7.57 2.16
C SER A 433 -26.48 -6.23 2.83
N ILE A 434 -26.53 -5.16 2.05
CA ILE A 434 -26.29 -3.79 2.50
C ILE A 434 -27.50 -2.89 2.18
N LYS A 435 -27.67 -1.82 2.95
CA LYS A 435 -28.61 -0.75 2.64
C LYS A 435 -28.06 0.16 1.57
N GLY A 436 -26.74 0.48 1.65
CA GLY A 436 -26.09 1.39 0.74
C GLY A 436 -24.61 1.58 1.03
N ALA A 437 -24.00 2.50 0.31
CA ALA A 437 -22.61 2.89 0.49
C ALA A 437 -22.47 4.40 0.67
N ILE A 438 -21.49 4.80 1.48
CA ILE A 438 -20.99 6.17 1.56
C ILE A 438 -19.55 6.20 1.02
N TRP A 439 -19.25 7.20 0.22
CA TRP A 439 -17.98 7.32 -0.51
C TRP A 439 -17.34 8.68 -0.30
N TYR A 440 -16.09 8.69 0.18
CA TYR A 440 -15.31 9.91 0.33
C TYR A 440 -13.93 9.73 -0.31
N GLN A 441 -13.83 10.14 -1.58
CA GLN A 441 -12.63 9.98 -2.39
C GLN A 441 -12.66 10.99 -3.56
N GLY A 442 -11.52 11.30 -4.14
CA GLY A 442 -11.40 12.12 -5.34
C GLY A 442 -10.10 12.92 -5.37
N GLU A 443 -9.48 13.18 -4.21
CA GLU A 443 -8.26 13.98 -4.11
C GLU A 443 -7.10 13.37 -4.91
N ALA A 444 -6.96 12.05 -4.87
CA ALA A 444 -5.94 11.34 -5.65
C ALA A 444 -6.15 11.48 -7.17
N ASN A 445 -7.41 11.62 -7.62
CA ASN A 445 -7.76 11.74 -9.04
C ASN A 445 -7.87 13.18 -9.55
N THR A 446 -7.50 14.22 -8.77
CA THR A 446 -7.67 15.64 -9.18
C THR A 446 -6.94 15.98 -10.46
N GLY A 447 -5.77 15.37 -10.74
CA GLY A 447 -5.05 15.51 -12.01
C GLY A 447 -5.72 14.81 -13.19
N GLN A 448 -6.79 14.04 -12.97
CA GLN A 448 -7.51 13.24 -13.99
C GLN A 448 -9.03 13.47 -13.90
N ALA A 449 -9.46 14.69 -13.60
CA ALA A 449 -10.84 15.03 -13.31
C ALA A 449 -11.83 14.63 -14.45
N TYR A 450 -11.42 14.75 -15.71
CA TYR A 450 -12.27 14.34 -16.85
C TYR A 450 -12.49 12.83 -16.87
N GLN A 451 -11.46 12.03 -16.63
CA GLN A 451 -11.57 10.57 -16.56
C GLN A 451 -12.42 10.13 -15.35
N TYR A 452 -12.31 10.85 -14.23
CA TYR A 452 -13.10 10.59 -13.03
C TYR A 452 -14.61 10.70 -13.26
N ARG A 453 -15.05 11.59 -14.17
CA ARG A 453 -16.47 11.74 -14.53
C ARG A 453 -17.07 10.49 -15.20
N GLU A 454 -16.22 9.67 -15.81
CA GLU A 454 -16.60 8.38 -16.42
C GLU A 454 -16.41 7.23 -15.41
N LEU A 455 -15.32 7.25 -14.65
CA LEU A 455 -15.00 6.20 -13.68
C LEU A 455 -15.99 6.13 -12.52
N MET A 456 -16.48 7.26 -12.01
CA MET A 456 -17.40 7.28 -10.87
C MET A 456 -18.74 6.59 -11.18
N PRO A 457 -19.47 6.91 -12.26
CA PRO A 457 -20.67 6.16 -12.64
C PRO A 457 -20.37 4.70 -12.96
N LEU A 458 -19.23 4.40 -13.58
CA LEU A 458 -18.82 3.03 -13.90
C LEU A 458 -18.63 2.20 -12.62
N MET A 459 -17.93 2.72 -11.63
CA MET A 459 -17.70 2.06 -10.34
C MET A 459 -19.02 1.81 -9.61
N ILE A 460 -19.89 2.81 -9.52
CA ILE A 460 -21.21 2.67 -8.86
C ILE A 460 -22.03 1.58 -9.54
N LYS A 461 -22.03 1.57 -10.87
CA LYS A 461 -22.73 0.54 -11.66
C LYS A 461 -22.13 -0.85 -11.42
N ASP A 462 -20.79 -0.98 -11.45
CA ASP A 462 -20.08 -2.23 -11.21
C ASP A 462 -20.43 -2.81 -9.83
N TRP A 463 -20.44 -1.98 -8.79
CA TRP A 463 -20.81 -2.42 -7.44
C TRP A 463 -22.27 -2.91 -7.39
N ARG A 464 -23.22 -2.12 -7.92
CA ARG A 464 -24.65 -2.50 -7.96
C ARG A 464 -24.90 -3.78 -8.74
N ASP A 465 -24.28 -3.93 -9.91
CA ASP A 465 -24.40 -5.13 -10.74
C ASP A 465 -23.94 -6.38 -9.99
N ARG A 466 -22.86 -6.27 -9.20
CA ARG A 466 -22.30 -7.39 -8.44
C ARG A 466 -23.08 -7.73 -7.17
N TRP A 467 -23.66 -6.74 -6.51
CA TRP A 467 -24.63 -6.98 -5.44
C TRP A 467 -25.97 -7.51 -5.94
N GLY A 468 -26.30 -7.27 -7.23
CA GLY A 468 -27.51 -7.75 -7.89
C GLY A 468 -28.76 -6.92 -7.59
N TYR A 469 -28.61 -5.71 -7.02
CA TYR A 469 -29.70 -4.76 -6.79
C TYR A 469 -29.18 -3.32 -6.67
N ASP A 470 -30.08 -2.37 -6.94
CA ASP A 470 -29.79 -0.94 -6.74
C ASP A 470 -29.84 -0.59 -5.24
N PHE A 471 -28.86 0.17 -4.78
CA PHE A 471 -28.81 0.70 -3.43
C PHE A 471 -28.38 2.19 -3.46
N PRO A 472 -28.72 2.99 -2.43
CA PRO A 472 -28.25 4.36 -2.29
C PRO A 472 -26.74 4.41 -2.24
N PHE A 473 -26.16 5.32 -3.02
CA PHE A 473 -24.73 5.59 -3.03
C PHE A 473 -24.54 7.08 -2.75
N TYR A 474 -24.10 7.41 -1.52
CA TYR A 474 -23.86 8.78 -1.11
C TYR A 474 -22.39 9.12 -1.22
N MET A 475 -22.10 10.26 -1.81
CA MET A 475 -20.73 10.73 -1.97
C MET A 475 -20.53 12.11 -1.32
N VAL A 476 -19.37 12.29 -0.72
CA VAL A 476 -18.98 13.56 -0.14
C VAL A 476 -18.34 14.42 -1.22
N GLN A 477 -18.86 15.64 -1.41
CA GLN A 477 -18.25 16.64 -2.28
C GLN A 477 -16.92 17.08 -1.67
N LEU A 478 -15.84 17.02 -2.47
CA LEU A 478 -14.54 17.50 -2.01
C LEU A 478 -14.57 19.00 -1.68
N ALA A 479 -13.88 19.37 -0.62
CA ALA A 479 -13.63 20.77 -0.29
C ALA A 479 -12.70 21.42 -1.33
N SER A 480 -12.85 22.74 -1.53
CA SER A 480 -11.91 23.52 -2.35
C SER A 480 -10.52 23.50 -1.72
N PHE A 481 -9.50 23.13 -2.49
CA PHE A 481 -8.13 22.97 -1.99
C PHE A 481 -7.21 24.13 -2.37
N THR A 482 -7.41 24.77 -3.52
CA THR A 482 -6.58 25.87 -4.03
C THR A 482 -7.32 27.20 -3.99
N ALA A 483 -6.58 28.31 -4.16
CA ALA A 483 -7.19 29.62 -4.36
C ALA A 483 -8.15 29.58 -5.56
N GLN A 484 -9.26 30.31 -5.45
CA GLN A 484 -10.24 30.41 -6.51
C GLN A 484 -9.57 30.91 -7.81
N GLN A 485 -9.74 30.16 -8.88
CA GLN A 485 -9.26 30.52 -10.21
C GLN A 485 -10.37 31.18 -11.00
N THR A 486 -10.02 32.20 -11.79
CA THR A 486 -10.97 32.95 -12.63
C THR A 486 -11.26 32.29 -13.97
N ALA A 487 -10.50 31.23 -14.31
CA ALA A 487 -10.71 30.45 -15.52
C ALA A 487 -10.59 28.95 -15.20
N PRO A 488 -11.29 28.07 -15.93
CA PRO A 488 -11.10 26.63 -15.83
C PRO A 488 -9.65 26.27 -16.21
N VAL A 489 -9.03 25.39 -15.46
CA VAL A 489 -7.69 24.82 -15.73
C VAL A 489 -7.82 23.56 -16.55
#